data_e155c2252734e2175b2d06b7c59496fd
#
_entry.id   e155c2252734e2175b2d06b7c59496fd
#
_cell.length_a   1.000
_cell.length_b   1.000
_cell.length_c   1.000
_cell.angle_alpha   90.00
_cell.angle_beta   90.00
_cell.angle_gamma   90.00
#
_symmetry.space_group_name_H-M   'P 1'
#
loop_
_entity.id
_entity.type
_entity.pdbx_description
1 polymer ?
#
loop_
_entity_poly.entity_id
_entity_poly.type
_entity_poly.pdbx_seq_one_letter_code
_entity_poly.pdbx_strand_id
1 'polypeptide(L)'
;SASPRLSGIDLDCNAIPDAAMTLVVCALFASGPTTLRNIGSWRVKETDRILAMATQCQKLGVKVQWGDDWIRIEPSGQLTPASIETYDDHRVAMCFSLASFGNATIRILDPGCVAKTFPRFFEVFSNLCAQAVPVLAIDGPTASGKGTIASMVAMDLGFGYLDSGALYRIAALAAREAGISDDDEQALASIATDMDIEFLGQTILLDGVNISQAIRAEEVGILASKIAVYPSVRGALLLRQRDFARRPGLVADGRDMGTVVFPSARLKVFLTATARARAQRRYKQLIDKGFSCNLDDLSADLEARDARDASRAVAPLKPAPGAVVIDSTDLSIDQVVQAVVNAWHCVSVQETGQLT
;
A
#
# COMPACT_ATOMS: atom_id res chain seq x y z
N SER A 1 -4.47 -28.34 0.56
CA SER A 1 -3.30 -28.85 -0.17
C SER A 1 -2.18 -27.82 -0.05
N ALA A 2 -0.98 -28.28 0.36
CA ALA A 2 0.19 -27.40 0.40
C ALA A 2 0.48 -26.89 -1.02
N SER A 3 0.66 -25.58 -1.19
CA SER A 3 1.09 -25.01 -2.47
C SER A 3 2.40 -25.67 -2.91
N PRO A 4 2.56 -25.98 -4.21
CA PRO A 4 3.79 -26.59 -4.71
C PRO A 4 4.97 -25.65 -4.38
N ARG A 5 5.97 -26.18 -3.67
CA ARG A 5 7.21 -25.45 -3.39
C ARG A 5 8.09 -25.48 -4.63
N LEU A 6 8.74 -24.35 -4.93
CA LEU A 6 9.76 -24.31 -5.97
C LEU A 6 10.92 -25.23 -5.57
N SER A 7 11.38 -26.05 -6.51
CA SER A 7 12.56 -26.92 -6.32
C SER A 7 13.79 -26.24 -6.90
N GLY A 8 14.95 -26.48 -6.28
CA GLY A 8 16.23 -26.10 -6.88
C GLY A 8 16.44 -26.83 -8.19
N ILE A 9 17.07 -26.15 -9.16
CA ILE A 9 17.34 -26.69 -10.52
C ILE A 9 18.77 -26.41 -10.95
N ASP A 10 19.26 -27.20 -11.88
CA ASP A 10 20.48 -26.91 -12.66
C ASP A 10 20.05 -26.78 -14.13
N LEU A 11 20.18 -25.58 -14.69
CA LEU A 11 19.60 -25.23 -15.99
C LEU A 11 20.60 -24.52 -16.90
N ASP A 12 20.66 -24.97 -18.15
CA ASP A 12 21.31 -24.25 -19.26
C ASP A 12 20.38 -23.13 -19.74
N CYS A 13 20.83 -21.87 -19.61
CA CYS A 13 20.05 -20.68 -19.93
C CYS A 13 20.47 -19.99 -21.24
N ASN A 14 21.27 -20.66 -22.07
CA ASN A 14 21.75 -20.07 -23.32
C ASN A 14 20.62 -19.59 -24.24
N ALA A 15 19.50 -20.32 -24.28
CA ALA A 15 18.32 -19.98 -25.09
C ALA A 15 17.44 -18.89 -24.49
N ILE A 16 17.57 -18.61 -23.19
CA ILE A 16 16.70 -17.68 -22.45
C ILE A 16 17.48 -16.75 -21.51
N PRO A 17 18.60 -16.13 -21.96
CA PRO A 17 19.50 -15.42 -21.05
C PRO A 17 18.80 -14.29 -20.29
N ASP A 18 17.93 -13.54 -20.92
CA ASP A 18 17.22 -12.43 -20.29
C ASP A 18 16.16 -12.90 -19.27
N ALA A 19 15.46 -14.00 -19.53
CA ALA A 19 14.49 -14.57 -18.61
C ALA A 19 15.16 -15.25 -17.41
N ALA A 20 16.39 -15.72 -17.57
CA ALA A 20 17.16 -16.39 -16.52
C ALA A 20 17.38 -15.47 -15.29
N MET A 21 17.38 -14.15 -15.44
CA MET A 21 17.46 -13.22 -14.30
C MET A 21 16.27 -13.37 -13.35
N THR A 22 15.08 -13.63 -13.88
CA THR A 22 13.89 -13.92 -13.06
C THR A 22 14.09 -15.22 -12.28
N LEU A 23 14.71 -16.24 -12.88
CA LEU A 23 14.97 -17.52 -12.20
C LEU A 23 15.96 -17.37 -11.03
N VAL A 24 16.91 -16.42 -11.08
CA VAL A 24 17.77 -16.09 -9.93
C VAL A 24 16.92 -15.67 -8.73
N VAL A 25 15.93 -14.80 -8.95
CA VAL A 25 15.05 -14.35 -7.84
C VAL A 25 14.08 -15.45 -7.41
N CYS A 26 13.57 -16.25 -8.34
CA CYS A 26 12.77 -17.41 -7.98
C CYS A 26 13.56 -18.42 -7.11
N ALA A 27 14.86 -18.55 -7.33
CA ALA A 27 15.73 -19.43 -6.54
C ALA A 27 15.82 -19.03 -5.06
N LEU A 28 15.54 -17.76 -4.70
CA LEU A 28 15.47 -17.32 -3.30
C LEU A 28 14.38 -18.06 -2.51
N PHE A 29 13.36 -18.57 -3.19
CA PHE A 29 12.19 -19.26 -2.64
C PHE A 29 12.20 -20.77 -2.88
N ALA A 30 13.27 -21.30 -3.49
CA ALA A 30 13.38 -22.72 -3.79
C ALA A 30 13.71 -23.55 -2.53
N SER A 31 13.39 -24.85 -2.56
CA SER A 31 13.70 -25.78 -1.48
C SER A 31 15.15 -26.30 -1.50
N GLY A 32 15.94 -25.90 -2.51
CA GLY A 32 17.33 -26.32 -2.68
C GLY A 32 18.11 -25.42 -3.63
N PRO A 33 19.41 -25.66 -3.82
CA PRO A 33 20.25 -24.82 -4.64
C PRO A 33 19.80 -24.78 -6.10
N THR A 34 19.90 -23.62 -6.71
CA THR A 34 19.67 -23.40 -8.15
C THR A 34 20.97 -22.96 -8.82
N THR A 35 21.32 -23.60 -9.91
CA THR A 35 22.48 -23.23 -10.75
C THR A 35 21.98 -22.89 -12.15
N LEU A 36 22.34 -21.71 -12.62
CA LEU A 36 22.08 -21.27 -14.00
C LEU A 36 23.40 -21.16 -14.75
N ARG A 37 23.48 -21.82 -15.92
CA ARG A 37 24.68 -21.94 -16.74
C ARG A 37 24.51 -21.30 -18.10
N ASN A 38 25.65 -21.07 -18.77
CA ASN A 38 25.70 -20.48 -20.11
C ASN A 38 25.07 -19.08 -20.18
N ILE A 39 25.32 -18.26 -19.15
CA ILE A 39 24.86 -16.89 -19.02
C ILE A 39 26.00 -15.86 -19.24
N GLY A 40 27.11 -16.23 -19.87
CA GLY A 40 28.26 -15.35 -20.09
C GLY A 40 27.91 -14.06 -20.82
N SER A 41 26.87 -14.07 -21.67
CA SER A 41 26.34 -12.86 -22.31
C SER A 41 25.88 -11.76 -21.36
N TRP A 42 25.60 -12.08 -20.07
CA TRP A 42 25.20 -11.12 -19.06
C TRP A 42 26.28 -10.08 -18.71
N ARG A 43 27.56 -10.41 -18.96
CA ARG A 43 28.67 -9.52 -18.61
C ARG A 43 28.78 -8.30 -19.51
N VAL A 44 28.16 -8.35 -20.68
CA VAL A 44 28.25 -7.31 -21.73
C VAL A 44 26.87 -6.67 -22.04
N LYS A 45 25.98 -6.67 -21.08
CA LYS A 45 24.66 -6.01 -21.16
C LYS A 45 24.72 -4.59 -20.56
N GLU A 46 23.60 -4.05 -20.09
CA GLU A 46 23.50 -2.72 -19.44
C GLU A 46 24.47 -2.58 -18.25
N THR A 47 24.70 -3.69 -17.56
CA THR A 47 25.71 -3.85 -16.49
C THR A 47 26.31 -5.26 -16.57
N ASP A 48 27.34 -5.58 -15.78
CA ASP A 48 27.70 -6.97 -15.48
C ASP A 48 26.60 -7.59 -14.63
N ARG A 49 25.61 -8.18 -15.30
CA ARG A 49 24.42 -8.76 -14.65
C ARG A 49 24.73 -9.91 -13.71
N ILE A 50 25.82 -10.70 -13.97
CA ILE A 50 26.24 -11.77 -13.07
C ILE A 50 26.64 -11.16 -11.73
N LEU A 51 27.49 -10.16 -11.75
CA LEU A 51 27.96 -9.47 -10.54
C LEU A 51 26.82 -8.72 -9.85
N ALA A 52 25.98 -8.00 -10.61
CA ALA A 52 24.84 -7.27 -10.08
C ALA A 52 23.87 -8.19 -9.35
N MET A 53 23.42 -9.30 -10.00
CA MET A 53 22.51 -10.25 -9.40
C MET A 53 23.10 -10.93 -8.16
N ALA A 54 24.38 -11.33 -8.21
CA ALA A 54 25.07 -11.94 -7.07
C ALA A 54 25.15 -10.98 -5.87
N THR A 55 25.55 -9.73 -6.11
CA THR A 55 25.69 -8.71 -5.07
C THR A 55 24.34 -8.42 -4.40
N GLN A 56 23.27 -8.25 -5.19
CA GLN A 56 21.96 -7.96 -4.60
C GLN A 56 21.38 -9.17 -3.84
N CYS A 57 21.60 -10.40 -4.31
CA CYS A 57 21.22 -11.61 -3.56
C CYS A 57 21.98 -11.71 -2.23
N GLN A 58 23.27 -11.36 -2.21
CA GLN A 58 24.05 -11.34 -0.96
C GLN A 58 23.50 -10.32 0.06
N LYS A 59 23.04 -9.14 -0.38
CA LYS A 59 22.38 -8.15 0.50
C LYS A 59 21.10 -8.72 1.13
N LEU A 60 20.42 -9.64 0.45
CA LEU A 60 19.25 -10.34 0.97
C LEU A 60 19.59 -11.49 1.94
N GLY A 61 20.87 -11.67 2.29
CA GLY A 61 21.32 -12.73 3.20
C GLY A 61 21.43 -14.11 2.56
N VAL A 62 21.49 -14.17 1.24
CA VAL A 62 21.54 -15.43 0.47
C VAL A 62 22.96 -15.75 0.08
N LYS A 63 23.37 -17.00 0.24
CA LYS A 63 24.68 -17.47 -0.20
C LYS A 63 24.69 -17.66 -1.70
N VAL A 64 25.64 -17.00 -2.36
CA VAL A 64 25.76 -16.99 -3.83
C VAL A 64 27.20 -17.30 -4.23
N GLN A 65 27.35 -18.16 -5.24
CA GLN A 65 28.60 -18.44 -5.94
C GLN A 65 28.41 -18.14 -7.43
N TRP A 66 29.43 -17.64 -8.08
CA TRP A 66 29.36 -17.35 -9.51
C TRP A 66 30.72 -17.46 -10.19
N GLY A 67 30.70 -17.65 -11.50
CA GLY A 67 31.87 -17.67 -12.37
C GLY A 67 31.66 -16.82 -13.61
N ASP A 68 32.41 -17.11 -14.66
CA ASP A 68 32.37 -16.29 -15.88
C ASP A 68 31.04 -16.39 -16.65
N ASP A 69 30.38 -17.54 -16.58
CA ASP A 69 29.15 -17.84 -17.34
C ASP A 69 28.08 -18.59 -16.53
N TRP A 70 28.18 -18.60 -15.21
CA TRP A 70 27.23 -19.26 -14.35
C TRP A 70 27.01 -18.52 -13.01
N ILE A 71 25.87 -18.77 -12.38
CA ILE A 71 25.52 -18.34 -11.04
C ILE A 71 24.81 -19.46 -10.29
N ARG A 72 25.15 -19.65 -9.00
CA ARG A 72 24.53 -20.61 -8.09
C ARG A 72 24.01 -19.91 -6.85
N ILE A 73 22.74 -20.10 -6.56
CA ILE A 73 22.01 -19.53 -5.41
C ILE A 73 21.69 -20.66 -4.43
N GLU A 74 22.07 -20.50 -3.16
CA GLU A 74 21.70 -21.39 -2.06
C GLU A 74 20.69 -20.65 -1.17
N PRO A 75 19.37 -20.97 -1.25
CA PRO A 75 18.34 -20.23 -0.51
C PRO A 75 18.54 -20.35 1.00
N SER A 76 18.39 -19.23 1.72
CA SER A 76 18.55 -19.17 3.19
C SER A 76 17.27 -19.50 3.95
N GLY A 77 16.13 -19.64 3.27
CA GLY A 77 14.81 -19.83 3.87
C GLY A 77 14.20 -18.55 4.48
N GLN A 78 15.03 -17.55 4.79
CA GLN A 78 14.58 -16.24 5.28
C GLN A 78 15.44 -15.15 4.64
N LEU A 79 14.78 -14.15 4.03
CA LEU A 79 15.45 -13.00 3.46
C LEU A 79 15.65 -11.91 4.50
N THR A 80 16.73 -11.11 4.37
CA THR A 80 16.96 -9.91 5.16
C THR A 80 16.45 -8.67 4.42
N PRO A 81 15.94 -7.63 5.12
CA PRO A 81 15.60 -6.37 4.50
C PRO A 81 16.79 -5.76 3.75
N ALA A 82 16.55 -5.28 2.53
CA ALA A 82 17.64 -4.73 1.71
C ALA A 82 17.18 -3.63 0.77
N SER A 83 18.09 -2.67 0.52
CA SER A 83 17.98 -1.70 -0.57
C SER A 83 18.72 -2.22 -1.79
N ILE A 84 17.99 -2.40 -2.89
CA ILE A 84 18.46 -2.99 -4.13
C ILE A 84 18.92 -1.88 -5.06
N GLU A 85 20.19 -1.92 -5.44
CA GLU A 85 20.75 -1.09 -6.50
C GLU A 85 20.40 -1.69 -7.86
N THR A 86 19.93 -0.85 -8.78
CA THR A 86 19.45 -1.30 -10.08
C THR A 86 20.52 -1.25 -11.15
N TYR A 87 21.61 -0.50 -10.95
CA TYR A 87 22.68 -0.27 -11.93
C TYR A 87 22.14 0.29 -13.26
N ASP A 88 21.07 1.09 -13.22
CA ASP A 88 20.34 1.58 -14.40
C ASP A 88 19.85 0.44 -15.33
N ASP A 89 19.70 -0.77 -14.76
CA ASP A 89 19.20 -1.94 -15.48
C ASP A 89 17.76 -2.25 -15.06
N HIS A 90 16.83 -2.02 -15.98
CA HIS A 90 15.40 -2.26 -15.80
C HIS A 90 15.08 -3.71 -15.38
N ARG A 91 15.88 -4.70 -15.86
CA ARG A 91 15.65 -6.10 -15.50
C ARG A 91 16.05 -6.40 -14.06
N VAL A 92 17.13 -5.79 -13.55
CA VAL A 92 17.52 -5.89 -12.14
C VAL A 92 16.38 -5.35 -11.27
N ALA A 93 15.86 -4.15 -11.58
CA ALA A 93 14.75 -3.55 -10.85
C ALA A 93 13.51 -4.45 -10.87
N MET A 94 13.08 -4.91 -12.04
CA MET A 94 11.89 -5.74 -12.20
C MET A 94 12.04 -7.11 -11.54
N CYS A 95 13.18 -7.77 -11.70
CA CYS A 95 13.40 -9.09 -11.10
C CYS A 95 13.42 -9.03 -9.58
N PHE A 96 14.19 -8.10 -8.98
CA PHE A 96 14.25 -8.01 -7.52
C PHE A 96 12.96 -7.50 -6.87
N SER A 97 12.05 -6.87 -7.63
CA SER A 97 10.70 -6.58 -7.12
C SER A 97 9.96 -7.85 -6.67
N LEU A 98 10.23 -9.00 -7.31
CA LEU A 98 9.65 -10.29 -6.93
C LEU A 98 10.14 -10.78 -5.55
N ALA A 99 11.28 -10.31 -5.07
CA ALA A 99 11.77 -10.65 -3.72
C ALA A 99 10.83 -10.12 -2.61
N SER A 100 9.97 -9.15 -2.91
CA SER A 100 8.93 -8.65 -2.00
C SER A 100 7.86 -9.68 -1.65
N PHE A 101 7.75 -10.78 -2.39
CA PHE A 101 6.90 -11.91 -2.01
C PHE A 101 7.44 -12.73 -0.83
N GLY A 102 8.69 -12.48 -0.42
CA GLY A 102 9.28 -13.01 0.81
C GLY A 102 8.89 -12.21 2.05
N ASN A 103 9.52 -12.57 3.18
CA ASN A 103 9.22 -11.97 4.49
C ASN A 103 10.06 -10.71 4.79
N ALA A 104 10.83 -10.20 3.81
CA ALA A 104 11.71 -9.06 3.99
C ALA A 104 11.20 -7.82 3.24
N THR A 105 11.44 -6.66 3.80
CA THR A 105 11.20 -5.39 3.12
C THR A 105 12.26 -5.16 2.05
N ILE A 106 11.83 -4.94 0.81
CA ILE A 106 12.69 -4.70 -0.35
C ILE A 106 12.46 -3.28 -0.83
N ARG A 107 13.53 -2.49 -0.90
CA ARG A 107 13.51 -1.14 -1.46
C ARG A 107 14.29 -1.11 -2.78
N ILE A 108 13.66 -0.71 -3.87
CA ILE A 108 14.33 -0.48 -5.15
C ILE A 108 14.80 0.97 -5.19
N LEU A 109 16.13 1.21 -5.33
CA LEU A 109 16.71 2.55 -5.19
C LEU A 109 16.47 3.47 -6.40
N ASP A 110 16.41 2.91 -7.60
CA ASP A 110 16.11 3.65 -8.82
C ASP A 110 14.99 2.95 -9.61
N PRO A 111 13.73 3.13 -9.21
CA PRO A 111 12.61 2.52 -9.90
C PRO A 111 12.37 3.13 -11.30
N GLY A 112 12.87 4.33 -11.56
CA GLY A 112 12.72 5.03 -12.85
C GLY A 112 13.39 4.33 -14.02
N CYS A 113 14.41 3.51 -13.79
CA CYS A 113 15.14 2.77 -14.84
C CYS A 113 14.23 1.83 -15.65
N VAL A 114 13.07 1.40 -15.13
CA VAL A 114 12.11 0.57 -15.86
C VAL A 114 11.42 1.30 -17.01
N ALA A 115 11.45 2.63 -17.04
CA ALA A 115 10.83 3.44 -18.09
C ALA A 115 11.38 3.11 -19.49
N LYS A 116 12.59 2.58 -19.57
CA LYS A 116 13.25 2.15 -20.80
C LYS A 116 12.48 1.06 -21.57
N THR A 117 11.77 0.17 -20.87
CA THR A 117 11.09 -0.98 -21.48
C THR A 117 9.66 -1.15 -21.01
N PHE A 118 9.36 -0.83 -19.76
CA PHE A 118 8.02 -0.96 -19.19
C PHE A 118 7.73 0.19 -18.21
N PRO A 119 7.41 1.41 -18.71
CA PRO A 119 7.25 2.61 -17.87
C PRO A 119 6.25 2.46 -16.72
N ARG A 120 5.23 1.63 -16.90
CA ARG A 120 4.18 1.38 -15.90
C ARG A 120 4.41 0.12 -15.08
N PHE A 121 5.63 -0.45 -15.06
CA PHE A 121 5.90 -1.72 -14.39
C PHE A 121 5.46 -1.72 -12.92
N PHE A 122 5.90 -0.75 -12.13
CA PHE A 122 5.59 -0.71 -10.70
C PHE A 122 4.11 -0.49 -10.41
N GLU A 123 3.42 0.25 -11.26
CA GLU A 123 1.95 0.40 -11.17
C GLU A 123 1.25 -0.95 -11.40
N VAL A 124 1.61 -1.65 -12.48
CA VAL A 124 1.05 -2.97 -12.81
C VAL A 124 1.41 -4.00 -11.76
N PHE A 125 2.66 -4.04 -11.33
CA PHE A 125 3.15 -4.96 -10.30
C PHE A 125 2.42 -4.75 -8.96
N SER A 126 2.29 -3.49 -8.53
CA SER A 126 1.54 -3.13 -7.30
C SER A 126 0.07 -3.56 -7.40
N ASN A 127 -0.58 -3.36 -8.57
CA ASN A 127 -1.95 -3.82 -8.78
C ASN A 127 -2.06 -5.36 -8.69
N LEU A 128 -1.14 -6.09 -9.30
CA LEU A 128 -1.09 -7.56 -9.22
C LEU A 128 -0.87 -8.05 -7.78
N CYS A 129 0.04 -7.43 -7.04
CA CYS A 129 0.26 -7.74 -5.63
C CYS A 129 -0.99 -7.48 -4.79
N ALA A 130 -1.67 -6.36 -5.00
CA ALA A 130 -2.91 -6.02 -4.31
C ALA A 130 -4.05 -7.01 -4.62
N GLN A 131 -4.10 -7.56 -5.83
CA GLN A 131 -5.08 -8.61 -6.18
C GLN A 131 -4.80 -9.95 -5.48
N ALA A 132 -3.53 -10.26 -5.20
CA ALA A 132 -3.13 -11.49 -4.53
C ALA A 132 -3.37 -11.46 -3.01
N VAL A 133 -3.59 -10.28 -2.43
CA VAL A 133 -3.88 -10.06 -1.01
C VAL A 133 -5.36 -9.68 -0.87
N PRO A 134 -6.14 -10.38 -0.02
CA PRO A 134 -7.53 -10.01 0.19
C PRO A 134 -7.62 -8.61 0.82
N VAL A 135 -8.29 -7.70 0.12
CA VAL A 135 -8.51 -6.32 0.57
C VAL A 135 -10.00 -6.07 0.79
N LEU A 136 -10.31 -5.45 1.93
CA LEU A 136 -11.60 -4.87 2.26
C LEU A 136 -11.45 -3.35 2.24
N ALA A 137 -12.11 -2.68 1.30
CA ALA A 137 -12.11 -1.23 1.18
C ALA A 137 -13.35 -0.63 1.86
N ILE A 138 -13.15 0.34 2.76
CA ILE A 138 -14.23 1.06 3.44
C ILE A 138 -14.12 2.55 3.12
N ASP A 139 -14.98 3.02 2.24
CA ASP A 139 -15.07 4.42 1.87
C ASP A 139 -16.26 5.11 2.56
N GLY A 140 -16.23 6.42 2.64
CA GLY A 140 -17.36 7.19 3.18
C GLY A 140 -16.98 8.60 3.61
N PRO A 141 -17.97 9.45 3.93
CA PRO A 141 -17.75 10.85 4.30
C PRO A 141 -17.01 11.00 5.63
N THR A 142 -16.60 12.22 5.93
CA THR A 142 -15.95 12.57 7.20
C THR A 142 -16.90 12.31 8.38
N ALA A 143 -16.34 11.87 9.52
CA ALA A 143 -17.07 11.58 10.75
C ALA A 143 -18.17 10.49 10.63
N SER A 144 -18.15 9.66 9.58
CA SER A 144 -19.05 8.49 9.48
C SER A 144 -18.70 7.34 10.45
N GLY A 145 -17.55 7.43 11.14
CA GLY A 145 -17.08 6.38 12.04
C GLY A 145 -16.25 5.29 11.37
N LYS A 146 -15.97 5.43 10.05
CA LYS A 146 -15.29 4.38 9.27
C LYS A 146 -13.93 3.96 9.83
N GLY A 147 -13.09 4.87 10.35
CA GLY A 147 -11.80 4.51 10.94
C GLY A 147 -11.94 3.57 12.13
N THR A 148 -12.90 3.83 13.04
CA THR A 148 -13.21 2.94 14.16
C THR A 148 -13.71 1.58 13.66
N ILE A 149 -14.66 1.58 12.72
CA ILE A 149 -15.20 0.37 12.12
C ILE A 149 -14.10 -0.43 11.41
N ALA A 150 -13.31 0.22 10.57
CA ALA A 150 -12.23 -0.43 9.82
C ALA A 150 -11.16 -1.05 10.72
N SER A 151 -10.78 -0.35 11.80
CA SER A 151 -9.83 -0.87 12.79
C SER A 151 -10.38 -2.10 13.51
N MET A 152 -11.65 -2.09 13.94
CA MET A 152 -12.29 -3.22 14.60
C MET A 152 -12.44 -4.41 13.65
N VAL A 153 -12.89 -4.18 12.43
CA VAL A 153 -13.00 -5.22 11.39
C VAL A 153 -11.62 -5.82 11.07
N ALA A 154 -10.56 -5.00 11.02
CA ALA A 154 -9.21 -5.50 10.82
C ALA A 154 -8.77 -6.43 11.95
N MET A 155 -9.07 -6.08 13.19
CA MET A 155 -8.80 -6.94 14.37
C MET A 155 -9.56 -8.26 14.28
N ASP A 156 -10.88 -8.22 13.99
CA ASP A 156 -11.73 -9.42 13.92
C ASP A 156 -11.29 -10.38 12.80
N LEU A 157 -10.82 -9.84 11.67
CA LEU A 157 -10.35 -10.64 10.54
C LEU A 157 -8.86 -11.02 10.65
N GLY A 158 -8.12 -10.48 11.62
CA GLY A 158 -6.66 -10.66 11.72
C GLY A 158 -5.90 -10.01 10.56
N PHE A 159 -6.44 -8.94 9.96
CA PHE A 159 -5.86 -8.22 8.82
C PHE A 159 -5.07 -7.00 9.26
N GLY A 160 -4.17 -6.52 8.37
CA GLY A 160 -3.57 -5.20 8.49
C GLY A 160 -4.62 -4.09 8.35
N TYR A 161 -4.31 -2.90 8.86
CA TYR A 161 -5.17 -1.73 8.78
C TYR A 161 -4.45 -0.56 8.12
N LEU A 162 -5.11 0.11 7.19
CA LEU A 162 -4.67 1.36 6.56
C LEU A 162 -5.67 2.47 6.82
N ASP A 163 -5.27 3.50 7.57
CA ASP A 163 -5.91 4.82 7.57
C ASP A 163 -5.28 5.66 6.46
N SER A 164 -5.92 5.73 5.29
CA SER A 164 -5.40 6.53 4.17
C SER A 164 -5.36 8.02 4.49
N GLY A 165 -6.31 8.49 5.29
CA GLY A 165 -6.35 9.88 5.75
C GLY A 165 -5.13 10.25 6.61
N ALA A 166 -4.58 9.31 7.37
CA ALA A 166 -3.34 9.54 8.13
C ALA A 166 -2.16 9.86 7.22
N LEU A 167 -2.00 9.17 6.07
CA LEU A 167 -0.92 9.45 5.12
C LEU A 167 -0.99 10.88 4.56
N TYR A 168 -2.18 11.37 4.20
CA TYR A 168 -2.36 12.76 3.78
C TYR A 168 -2.05 13.75 4.91
N ARG A 169 -2.38 13.42 6.16
CA ARG A 169 -2.06 14.24 7.33
C ARG A 169 -0.56 14.27 7.61
N ILE A 170 0.14 13.14 7.43
CA ILE A 170 1.59 13.09 7.58
C ILE A 170 2.25 13.96 6.52
N ALA A 171 1.85 13.86 5.24
CA ALA A 171 2.35 14.70 4.17
C ALA A 171 2.07 16.20 4.43
N ALA A 172 0.89 16.55 4.93
CA ALA A 172 0.53 17.90 5.31
C ALA A 172 1.39 18.44 6.48
N LEU A 173 1.65 17.61 7.48
CA LEU A 173 2.51 17.97 8.61
C LEU A 173 3.94 18.18 8.13
N ALA A 174 4.50 17.26 7.36
CA ALA A 174 5.84 17.36 6.79
C ALA A 174 6.02 18.62 5.94
N ALA A 175 5.04 18.93 5.07
CA ALA A 175 5.04 20.15 4.26
C ALA A 175 5.03 21.42 5.11
N ARG A 176 4.20 21.45 6.16
CA ARG A 176 4.14 22.58 7.10
C ARG A 176 5.45 22.79 7.85
N GLU A 177 6.07 21.70 8.34
CA GLU A 177 7.36 21.77 9.05
C GLU A 177 8.51 22.19 8.13
N ALA A 178 8.43 21.83 6.85
CA ALA A 178 9.37 22.28 5.82
C ALA A 178 9.09 23.68 5.28
N GLY A 179 8.01 24.37 5.74
CA GLY A 179 7.63 25.70 5.26
C GLY A 179 7.15 25.74 3.80
N ILE A 180 6.66 24.63 3.27
CA ILE A 180 6.14 24.53 1.90
C ILE A 180 4.73 25.10 1.86
N SER A 181 4.48 25.95 0.85
CA SER A 181 3.15 26.52 0.61
C SER A 181 2.13 25.44 0.19
N ASP A 182 0.87 25.60 0.61
CA ASP A 182 -0.22 24.68 0.29
C ASP A 182 -0.69 24.74 -1.18
N ASP A 183 -0.15 25.68 -1.97
CA ASP A 183 -0.36 25.81 -3.42
C ASP A 183 0.83 25.33 -4.28
N ASP A 184 1.96 24.95 -3.67
CA ASP A 184 3.11 24.38 -4.37
C ASP A 184 2.93 22.85 -4.55
N GLU A 185 2.12 22.48 -5.54
CA GLU A 185 1.79 21.09 -5.83
C GLU A 185 3.04 20.20 -6.03
N GLN A 186 4.09 20.74 -6.66
CA GLN A 186 5.29 19.95 -6.98
C GLN A 186 6.14 19.67 -5.74
N ALA A 187 6.34 20.66 -4.90
CA ALA A 187 7.06 20.51 -3.64
C ALA A 187 6.29 19.58 -2.66
N LEU A 188 4.96 19.72 -2.61
CA LEU A 188 4.08 18.84 -1.83
C LEU A 188 4.16 17.37 -2.29
N ALA A 189 4.22 17.13 -3.61
CA ALA A 189 4.36 15.78 -4.15
C ALA A 189 5.74 15.18 -3.86
N SER A 190 6.81 15.99 -3.93
CA SER A 190 8.16 15.55 -3.56
C SER A 190 8.21 15.11 -2.10
N ILE A 191 7.74 15.94 -1.19
CA ILE A 191 7.69 15.59 0.25
C ILE A 191 6.89 14.30 0.48
N ALA A 192 5.72 14.15 -0.15
CA ALA A 192 4.89 12.95 -0.03
C ALA A 192 5.60 11.68 -0.54
N THR A 193 6.52 11.84 -1.50
CA THR A 193 7.35 10.75 -2.02
C THR A 193 8.48 10.38 -1.06
N ASP A 194 9.16 11.39 -0.49
CA ASP A 194 10.45 11.21 0.20
C ASP A 194 10.32 10.95 1.71
N MET A 195 9.18 11.32 2.34
CA MET A 195 8.95 11.14 3.78
C MET A 195 9.22 9.71 4.24
N ASP A 196 10.04 9.55 5.29
CA ASP A 196 10.30 8.28 5.94
C ASP A 196 9.30 8.05 7.08
N ILE A 197 8.40 7.09 6.89
CA ILE A 197 7.30 6.82 7.81
C ILE A 197 7.40 5.41 8.37
N GLU A 198 7.34 5.30 9.69
CA GLU A 198 7.21 4.02 10.38
C GLU A 198 5.91 3.95 11.18
N PHE A 199 5.19 2.82 11.06
CA PHE A 199 4.00 2.52 11.84
C PHE A 199 4.32 1.43 12.86
N LEU A 200 4.42 1.80 14.15
CA LEU A 200 4.71 0.91 15.27
C LEU A 200 3.46 0.77 16.16
N GLY A 201 2.52 -0.07 15.74
CA GLY A 201 1.20 -0.17 16.36
C GLY A 201 0.42 1.14 16.25
N GLN A 202 0.19 1.81 17.39
CA GLN A 202 -0.50 3.12 17.42
C GLN A 202 0.47 4.31 17.31
N THR A 203 1.78 4.06 17.31
CA THR A 203 2.80 5.08 17.19
C THR A 203 3.16 5.28 15.72
N ILE A 204 3.18 6.53 15.29
CA ILE A 204 3.60 6.93 13.94
C ILE A 204 4.85 7.78 14.06
N LEU A 205 5.91 7.34 13.40
CA LEU A 205 7.15 8.09 13.30
C LEU A 205 7.29 8.69 11.90
N LEU A 206 7.75 9.93 11.85
CA LEU A 206 8.21 10.61 10.64
C LEU A 206 9.67 11.00 10.88
N ASP A 207 10.57 10.52 10.02
CA ASP A 207 12.02 10.74 10.17
C ASP A 207 12.52 10.41 11.59
N GLY A 208 11.97 9.32 12.19
CA GLY A 208 12.28 8.87 13.54
C GLY A 208 11.59 9.66 14.67
N VAL A 209 10.84 10.73 14.39
CA VAL A 209 10.13 11.57 15.37
C VAL A 209 8.69 11.10 15.54
N ASN A 210 8.22 10.94 16.78
CA ASN A 210 6.83 10.55 17.07
C ASN A 210 5.86 11.70 16.78
N ILE A 211 5.04 11.54 15.75
CA ILE A 211 4.05 12.51 15.29
C ILE A 211 2.59 12.11 15.56
N SER A 212 2.35 11.01 16.29
CA SER A 212 1.01 10.43 16.49
C SER A 212 -0.04 11.41 17.00
N GLN A 213 0.36 12.39 17.81
CA GLN A 213 -0.53 13.46 18.30
C GLN A 213 -0.60 14.63 17.31
N ALA A 214 0.52 15.03 16.73
CA ALA A 214 0.61 16.19 15.82
C ALA A 214 -0.30 16.02 14.60
N ILE A 215 -0.36 14.84 14.00
CA ILE A 215 -1.21 14.58 12.82
C ILE A 215 -2.71 14.66 13.13
N ARG A 216 -3.13 14.66 14.41
CA ARG A 216 -4.53 14.74 14.83
C ARG A 216 -5.02 16.19 14.99
N ALA A 217 -4.13 17.17 14.91
CA ALA A 217 -4.48 18.59 14.99
C ALA A 217 -5.47 18.97 13.86
N GLU A 218 -6.42 19.86 14.17
CA GLU A 218 -7.45 20.31 13.22
C GLU A 218 -6.82 20.96 12.00
N GLU A 219 -5.83 21.82 12.20
CA GLU A 219 -5.09 22.54 11.16
C GLU A 219 -4.44 21.58 10.16
N VAL A 220 -3.82 20.49 10.66
CA VAL A 220 -3.23 19.44 9.82
C VAL A 220 -4.32 18.74 9.01
N GLY A 221 -5.50 18.53 9.61
CA GLY A 221 -6.64 17.94 8.92
C GLY A 221 -7.21 18.80 7.81
N ILE A 222 -7.22 20.13 8.00
CA ILE A 222 -7.63 21.12 6.98
C ILE A 222 -6.61 21.13 5.83
N LEU A 223 -5.33 21.22 6.16
CA LEU A 223 -4.25 21.20 5.17
C LEU A 223 -4.24 19.90 4.37
N ALA A 224 -4.36 18.75 5.04
CA ALA A 224 -4.47 17.45 4.37
C ALA A 224 -5.63 17.39 3.36
N SER A 225 -6.76 18.01 3.69
CA SER A 225 -7.92 18.08 2.78
C SER A 225 -7.66 19.01 1.58
N LYS A 226 -6.88 20.08 1.75
CA LYS A 226 -6.47 20.97 0.67
C LYS A 226 -5.50 20.27 -0.30
N ILE A 227 -4.43 19.67 0.21
CA ILE A 227 -3.42 19.01 -0.65
C ILE A 227 -3.93 17.75 -1.33
N ALA A 228 -4.98 17.11 -0.79
CA ALA A 228 -5.58 15.91 -1.37
C ALA A 228 -6.30 16.14 -2.72
N VAL A 229 -6.44 17.38 -3.18
CA VAL A 229 -6.99 17.70 -4.50
C VAL A 229 -5.95 17.59 -5.61
N TYR A 230 -4.66 17.67 -5.28
CA TYR A 230 -3.57 17.67 -6.24
C TYR A 230 -3.28 16.27 -6.79
N PRO A 231 -3.35 16.08 -8.14
CA PRO A 231 -3.10 14.77 -8.75
C PRO A 231 -1.71 14.22 -8.46
N SER A 232 -0.68 15.06 -8.42
CA SER A 232 0.70 14.65 -8.16
C SER A 232 0.89 14.15 -6.72
N VAL A 233 0.32 14.81 -5.71
CA VAL A 233 0.32 14.36 -4.31
C VAL A 233 -0.40 13.02 -4.18
N ARG A 234 -1.53 12.87 -4.86
CA ARG A 234 -2.27 11.60 -4.88
C ARG A 234 -1.46 10.49 -5.53
N GLY A 235 -0.78 10.78 -6.64
CA GLY A 235 0.12 9.84 -7.32
C GLY A 235 1.25 9.38 -6.40
N ALA A 236 1.91 10.31 -5.70
CA ALA A 236 2.96 10.01 -4.73
C ALA A 236 2.49 9.08 -3.59
N LEU A 237 1.29 9.32 -3.05
CA LEU A 237 0.74 8.52 -1.97
C LEU A 237 0.11 7.20 -2.43
N LEU A 238 -0.27 7.06 -3.71
CA LEU A 238 -0.96 5.87 -4.23
C LEU A 238 -0.15 4.59 -4.04
N LEU A 239 1.13 4.62 -4.40
CA LEU A 239 2.01 3.46 -4.23
C LEU A 239 2.18 3.11 -2.75
N ARG A 240 2.41 4.10 -1.91
CA ARG A 240 2.52 3.90 -0.45
C ARG A 240 1.26 3.25 0.14
N GLN A 241 0.08 3.69 -0.26
CA GLN A 241 -1.19 3.08 0.18
C GLN A 241 -1.28 1.61 -0.25
N ARG A 242 -0.88 1.29 -1.47
CA ARG A 242 -0.89 -0.08 -2.00
C ARG A 242 0.11 -1.00 -1.30
N ASP A 243 1.23 -0.49 -0.82
CA ASP A 243 2.25 -1.24 -0.09
C ASP A 243 1.75 -1.79 1.26
N PHE A 244 0.65 -1.25 1.78
CA PHE A 244 -0.02 -1.81 2.96
C PHE A 244 -0.72 -3.15 2.68
N ALA A 245 -1.02 -3.47 1.41
CA ALA A 245 -1.66 -4.73 1.05
C ALA A 245 -0.67 -5.90 1.21
N ARG A 246 -0.63 -6.46 2.41
CA ARG A 246 0.22 -7.59 2.80
C ARG A 246 -0.63 -8.71 3.40
N ARG A 247 -0.14 -9.96 3.29
CA ARG A 247 -0.81 -11.09 3.93
C ARG A 247 -0.84 -10.91 5.46
N PRO A 248 -1.89 -11.36 6.14
CA PRO A 248 -2.99 -12.20 5.65
C PRO A 248 -4.08 -11.44 4.88
N GLY A 249 -4.15 -10.12 4.96
CA GLY A 249 -5.11 -9.27 4.29
C GLY A 249 -5.03 -7.83 4.76
N LEU A 250 -5.82 -6.94 4.17
CA LEU A 250 -5.87 -5.51 4.49
C LEU A 250 -7.31 -5.01 4.61
N VAL A 251 -7.60 -4.23 5.65
CA VAL A 251 -8.75 -3.33 5.71
C VAL A 251 -8.25 -1.91 5.49
N ALA A 252 -8.71 -1.27 4.42
CA ALA A 252 -8.30 0.10 4.06
C ALA A 252 -9.48 1.06 4.17
N ASP A 253 -9.31 2.13 4.94
CA ASP A 253 -10.32 3.17 5.07
C ASP A 253 -9.90 4.46 4.35
N GLY A 254 -10.87 5.09 3.68
CA GLY A 254 -10.59 6.31 2.94
C GLY A 254 -11.81 7.00 2.32
N ARG A 255 -11.59 7.50 1.11
CA ARG A 255 -12.59 8.19 0.28
C ARG A 255 -12.72 7.55 -1.10
N ASP A 256 -11.68 6.86 -1.54
CA ASP A 256 -11.50 6.32 -2.87
C ASP A 256 -10.75 4.99 -2.88
N MET A 257 -10.79 4.29 -1.74
CA MET A 257 -10.14 2.99 -1.59
C MET A 257 -10.68 1.98 -2.60
N GLY A 258 -12.00 1.87 -2.72
CA GLY A 258 -12.66 0.94 -3.63
C GLY A 258 -12.77 1.42 -5.08
N THR A 259 -12.51 2.72 -5.36
CA THR A 259 -12.59 3.27 -6.72
C THR A 259 -11.24 3.46 -7.38
N VAL A 260 -10.18 3.82 -6.62
CA VAL A 260 -8.87 4.21 -7.16
C VAL A 260 -7.73 3.39 -6.56
N VAL A 261 -7.63 3.29 -5.24
CA VAL A 261 -6.47 2.66 -4.60
C VAL A 261 -6.50 1.15 -4.77
N PHE A 262 -7.63 0.51 -4.44
CA PHE A 262 -7.87 -0.92 -4.53
C PHE A 262 -9.15 -1.22 -5.34
N PRO A 263 -9.17 -0.92 -6.64
CA PRO A 263 -10.37 -1.12 -7.47
C PRO A 263 -10.77 -2.59 -7.60
N SER A 264 -9.85 -3.50 -7.33
CA SER A 264 -10.06 -4.95 -7.27
C SER A 264 -10.28 -5.48 -5.85
N ALA A 265 -10.53 -4.59 -4.85
CA ALA A 265 -10.83 -5.03 -3.49
C ALA A 265 -11.96 -6.06 -3.48
N ARG A 266 -11.75 -7.14 -2.73
CA ARG A 266 -12.66 -8.29 -2.63
C ARG A 266 -14.02 -7.90 -2.08
N LEU A 267 -14.03 -7.02 -1.07
CA LEU A 267 -15.24 -6.37 -0.58
C LEU A 267 -15.02 -4.87 -0.59
N LYS A 268 -16.01 -4.15 -1.11
CA LYS A 268 -16.07 -2.69 -1.06
C LYS A 268 -17.30 -2.29 -0.25
N VAL A 269 -17.08 -1.46 0.74
CA VAL A 269 -18.13 -0.92 1.61
C VAL A 269 -18.13 0.60 1.48
N PHE A 270 -19.31 1.17 1.34
CA PHE A 270 -19.51 2.61 1.44
C PHE A 270 -20.32 2.91 2.69
N LEU A 271 -19.65 3.43 3.71
CA LEU A 271 -20.28 3.77 4.99
C LEU A 271 -20.81 5.19 4.95
N THR A 272 -22.10 5.37 5.12
CA THR A 272 -22.75 6.68 5.17
C THR A 272 -23.49 6.90 6.50
N ALA A 273 -23.81 8.15 6.78
CA ALA A 273 -24.73 8.59 7.83
C ALA A 273 -25.16 10.02 7.52
N THR A 274 -26.33 10.45 8.04
CA THR A 274 -26.79 11.83 7.89
C THR A 274 -25.77 12.83 8.47
N ALA A 275 -25.68 14.03 7.88
CA ALA A 275 -24.77 15.09 8.37
C ALA A 275 -24.99 15.38 9.85
N ARG A 276 -26.26 15.43 10.28
CA ARG A 276 -26.63 15.66 11.68
C ARG A 276 -26.11 14.55 12.62
N ALA A 277 -26.27 13.28 12.26
CA ALA A 277 -25.78 12.17 13.08
C ALA A 277 -24.24 12.21 13.20
N ARG A 278 -23.55 12.54 12.10
CA ARG A 278 -22.08 12.70 12.08
C ARG A 278 -21.62 13.89 12.91
N ALA A 279 -22.33 15.02 12.84
CA ALA A 279 -22.07 16.20 13.67
C ALA A 279 -22.26 15.88 15.16
N GLN A 280 -23.31 15.15 15.53
CA GLN A 280 -23.53 14.71 16.91
C GLN A 280 -22.41 13.80 17.43
N ARG A 281 -21.95 12.84 16.62
CA ARG A 281 -20.81 11.98 16.96
C ARG A 281 -19.54 12.79 17.19
N ARG A 282 -19.26 13.76 16.29
CA ARG A 282 -18.10 14.65 16.40
C ARG A 282 -18.20 15.58 17.59
N TYR A 283 -19.39 16.14 17.84
CA TYR A 283 -19.66 16.97 19.00
C TYR A 283 -19.34 16.24 20.30
N LYS A 284 -19.87 15.02 20.47
CA LYS A 284 -19.58 14.19 21.63
C LYS A 284 -18.08 13.93 21.82
N GLN A 285 -17.37 13.58 20.75
CA GLN A 285 -15.92 13.38 20.80
C GLN A 285 -15.13 14.62 21.24
N LEU A 286 -15.58 15.81 20.83
CA LEU A 286 -14.92 17.07 21.20
C LEU A 286 -15.21 17.44 22.65
N ILE A 287 -16.46 17.30 23.10
CA ILE A 287 -16.85 17.53 24.50
C ILE A 287 -16.11 16.57 25.44
N ASP A 288 -16.03 15.28 25.10
CA ASP A 288 -15.31 14.27 25.89
C ASP A 288 -13.78 14.61 26.02
N LYS A 289 -13.24 15.38 25.08
CA LYS A 289 -11.86 15.91 25.12
C LYS A 289 -11.74 17.29 25.75
N GLY A 290 -12.82 17.87 26.27
CA GLY A 290 -12.82 19.17 26.94
C GLY A 290 -12.89 20.39 26.01
N PHE A 291 -13.21 20.19 24.72
CA PHE A 291 -13.37 21.31 23.77
C PHE A 291 -14.82 21.82 23.75
N SER A 292 -14.98 23.14 23.71
CA SER A 292 -16.27 23.77 23.47
C SER A 292 -16.51 23.87 21.95
N CYS A 293 -17.70 23.44 21.49
CA CYS A 293 -18.07 23.52 20.08
C CYS A 293 -19.58 23.69 19.93
N ASN A 294 -20.03 24.16 18.76
CA ASN A 294 -21.43 24.31 18.39
C ASN A 294 -21.80 23.19 17.38
N LEU A 295 -22.95 22.55 17.61
CA LEU A 295 -23.40 21.43 16.76
C LEU A 295 -23.78 21.91 15.34
N ASP A 296 -24.39 23.07 15.20
CA ASP A 296 -24.80 23.61 13.90
C ASP A 296 -23.58 23.99 13.04
N ASP A 297 -22.57 24.62 13.67
CA ASP A 297 -21.31 24.91 12.99
C ASP A 297 -20.59 23.63 12.53
N LEU A 298 -20.54 22.60 13.38
CA LEU A 298 -19.98 21.30 13.02
C LEU A 298 -20.73 20.64 11.87
N SER A 299 -22.07 20.77 11.84
CA SER A 299 -22.88 20.24 10.74
C SER A 299 -22.57 20.93 9.42
N ALA A 300 -22.52 22.27 9.43
CA ALA A 300 -22.19 23.08 8.27
C ALA A 300 -20.78 22.76 7.73
N ASP A 301 -19.80 22.64 8.62
CA ASP A 301 -18.41 22.29 8.25
C ASP A 301 -18.33 20.89 7.61
N LEU A 302 -19.06 19.91 8.14
CA LEU A 302 -19.11 18.56 7.59
C LEU A 302 -19.77 18.54 6.21
N GLU A 303 -20.87 19.26 6.02
CA GLU A 303 -21.55 19.40 4.71
C GLU A 303 -20.65 20.08 3.67
N ALA A 304 -19.97 21.16 4.04
CA ALA A 304 -19.02 21.85 3.17
C ALA A 304 -17.83 20.95 2.78
N ARG A 305 -17.39 20.09 3.70
CA ARG A 305 -16.32 19.13 3.42
C ARG A 305 -16.79 18.01 2.50
N ASP A 306 -17.99 17.47 2.74
CA ASP A 306 -18.57 16.44 1.88
C ASP A 306 -18.81 16.95 0.45
N ALA A 307 -19.30 18.18 0.31
CA ALA A 307 -19.46 18.83 -0.99
C ALA A 307 -18.12 18.95 -1.73
N ARG A 308 -17.05 19.33 -1.04
CA ARG A 308 -15.69 19.36 -1.61
C ARG A 308 -15.21 17.96 -2.02
N ASP A 309 -15.39 16.95 -1.13
CA ASP A 309 -14.97 15.57 -1.40
C ASP A 309 -15.75 14.98 -2.58
N ALA A 310 -17.04 15.28 -2.73
CA ALA A 310 -17.89 14.81 -3.82
C ALA A 310 -17.64 15.52 -5.16
N SER A 311 -17.25 16.81 -5.13
CA SER A 311 -17.04 17.63 -6.33
C SER A 311 -15.64 17.54 -6.91
N ARG A 312 -14.74 16.74 -6.33
CA ARG A 312 -13.37 16.57 -6.86
C ARG A 312 -13.38 16.07 -8.29
N ALA A 313 -12.58 16.69 -9.16
CA ALA A 313 -12.37 16.23 -10.53
C ALA A 313 -11.66 14.86 -10.57
N VAL A 314 -10.77 14.60 -9.60
CA VAL A 314 -10.04 13.35 -9.44
C VAL A 314 -10.48 12.65 -8.16
N ALA A 315 -10.89 11.39 -8.27
CA ALA A 315 -11.32 10.54 -7.16
C ALA A 315 -12.44 11.18 -6.29
N PRO A 316 -13.61 11.53 -6.88
CA PRO A 316 -14.73 12.04 -6.12
C PRO A 316 -15.24 11.01 -5.11
N LEU A 317 -15.71 11.49 -3.95
CA LEU A 317 -16.33 10.63 -2.96
C LEU A 317 -17.67 10.10 -3.48
N LYS A 318 -17.68 8.83 -3.87
CA LYS A 318 -18.88 8.10 -4.31
C LYS A 318 -18.73 6.61 -4.04
N PRO A 319 -19.84 5.87 -3.92
CA PRO A 319 -19.77 4.42 -3.83
C PRO A 319 -19.05 3.83 -5.03
N ALA A 320 -18.13 2.90 -4.80
CA ALA A 320 -17.49 2.15 -5.86
C ALA A 320 -18.48 1.20 -6.53
N PRO A 321 -18.27 0.82 -7.80
CA PRO A 321 -19.06 -0.22 -8.44
C PRO A 321 -19.07 -1.50 -7.61
N GLY A 322 -20.27 -2.05 -7.33
CA GLY A 322 -20.44 -3.24 -6.51
C GLY A 322 -20.23 -3.04 -5.00
N ALA A 323 -20.11 -1.81 -4.52
CA ALA A 323 -19.97 -1.56 -3.10
C ALA A 323 -21.29 -1.81 -2.33
N VAL A 324 -21.14 -2.44 -1.17
CA VAL A 324 -22.23 -2.54 -0.17
C VAL A 324 -22.37 -1.19 0.52
N VAL A 325 -23.52 -0.55 0.39
CA VAL A 325 -23.80 0.72 1.07
C VAL A 325 -24.43 0.43 2.43
N ILE A 326 -23.81 0.93 3.52
CA ILE A 326 -24.30 0.79 4.89
C ILE A 326 -24.61 2.18 5.44
N ASP A 327 -25.85 2.46 5.70
CA ASP A 327 -26.27 3.66 6.46
C ASP A 327 -26.16 3.37 7.96
N SER A 328 -25.21 4.04 8.59
CA SER A 328 -24.94 3.89 10.03
C SER A 328 -25.65 4.93 10.90
N THR A 329 -26.62 5.68 10.35
CA THR A 329 -27.31 6.77 11.08
C THR A 329 -27.82 6.31 12.44
N ASP A 330 -28.57 5.21 12.47
CA ASP A 330 -29.23 4.66 13.65
C ASP A 330 -28.57 3.36 14.17
N LEU A 331 -27.39 2.99 13.64
CA LEU A 331 -26.69 1.77 14.03
C LEU A 331 -25.61 2.03 15.08
N SER A 332 -25.49 1.09 16.02
CA SER A 332 -24.32 1.04 16.92
C SER A 332 -23.05 0.64 16.15
N ILE A 333 -21.88 0.92 16.74
CA ILE A 333 -20.58 0.53 16.18
C ILE A 333 -20.56 -0.99 15.96
N ASP A 334 -20.96 -1.79 16.95
CA ASP A 334 -20.94 -3.25 16.87
C ASP A 334 -21.86 -3.79 15.76
N GLN A 335 -23.04 -3.17 15.57
CA GLN A 335 -23.95 -3.55 14.47
C GLN A 335 -23.32 -3.28 13.09
N VAL A 336 -22.62 -2.17 12.93
CA VAL A 336 -21.94 -1.86 11.65
C VAL A 336 -20.77 -2.80 11.45
N VAL A 337 -19.94 -3.06 12.47
CA VAL A 337 -18.83 -4.03 12.38
C VAL A 337 -19.36 -5.40 11.97
N GLN A 338 -20.41 -5.89 12.63
CA GLN A 338 -21.00 -7.18 12.33
C GLN A 338 -21.56 -7.24 10.89
N ALA A 339 -22.19 -6.15 10.41
CA ALA A 339 -22.69 -6.07 9.05
C ALA A 339 -21.55 -6.16 8.02
N VAL A 340 -20.42 -5.49 8.26
CA VAL A 340 -19.23 -5.55 7.39
C VAL A 340 -18.59 -6.94 7.42
N VAL A 341 -18.43 -7.54 8.60
CA VAL A 341 -17.83 -8.89 8.75
C VAL A 341 -18.72 -9.95 8.08
N ASN A 342 -20.04 -9.86 8.23
CA ASN A 342 -20.97 -10.75 7.55
C ASN A 342 -20.88 -10.62 6.03
N ALA A 343 -20.83 -9.39 5.51
CA ALA A 343 -20.64 -9.14 4.08
C ALA A 343 -19.31 -9.74 3.58
N TRP A 344 -18.24 -9.63 4.36
CA TRP A 344 -16.94 -10.24 4.04
C TRP A 344 -17.04 -11.76 3.92
N HIS A 345 -17.68 -12.43 4.87
CA HIS A 345 -17.85 -13.89 4.84
C HIS A 345 -18.71 -14.35 3.67
N CYS A 346 -19.76 -13.61 3.31
CA CYS A 346 -20.59 -13.93 2.14
C CYS A 346 -19.78 -13.93 0.83
N VAL A 347 -18.94 -12.91 0.61
CA VAL A 347 -18.08 -12.83 -0.59
C VAL A 347 -17.03 -13.95 -0.57
N SER A 348 -16.50 -14.28 0.60
CA SER A 348 -15.47 -15.31 0.77
C SER A 348 -15.98 -16.73 0.45
N VAL A 349 -17.24 -17.01 0.76
CA VAL A 349 -17.88 -18.33 0.46
C VAL A 349 -18.18 -18.48 -1.03
N GLN A 350 -18.56 -17.43 -1.72
CA GLN A 350 -18.89 -17.48 -3.16
C GLN A 350 -17.68 -17.85 -4.03
N GLU A 351 -16.46 -17.42 -3.68
CA GLU A 351 -15.26 -17.77 -4.44
C GLU A 351 -14.80 -19.22 -4.19
N THR A 352 -14.99 -19.75 -2.99
CA THR A 352 -14.67 -21.18 -2.71
C THR A 352 -15.65 -22.16 -3.34
N GLY A 353 -16.88 -21.73 -3.61
CA GLY A 353 -17.91 -22.55 -4.29
C GLY A 353 -17.80 -22.59 -5.82
N GLN A 354 -16.98 -21.76 -6.45
CA GLN A 354 -16.73 -21.78 -7.91
C GLN A 354 -15.51 -22.63 -8.30
N LEU A 355 -14.79 -23.20 -7.35
CA LEU A 355 -13.60 -24.06 -7.54
C LEU A 355 -13.91 -25.56 -7.34
N THR A 356 -15.17 -25.92 -7.23
CA THR A 356 -15.67 -27.31 -7.27
C THR A 356 -16.49 -27.52 -8.53
#